data_87af7fca2a5b00a9f9e8ac83f7c7f905
#
_entry.id   87af7fca2a5b00a9f9e8ac83f7c7f905
#
_cell.length_a   1.000
_cell.length_b   1.000
_cell.length_c   1.000
_cell.angle_alpha   90.00
_cell.angle_beta   90.00
_cell.angle_gamma   90.00
#
_symmetry.space_group_name_H-M   'P 1'
#
loop_
_entity.id
_entity.type
_entity.pdbx_description
1 polymer ?
#
loop_
_entity_poly.entity_id
_entity_poly.type
_entity_poly.pdbx_seq_one_letter_code
_entity_poly.pdbx_strand_id
1 'polypeptide(L)'
;MRRGDRLPGVWIAPGAVDDPRGLLRFGPLDGVAVPVGPVVGGRGGRGAAVVHGTGPGGVEHDEAPGLDLVEAVDRLRWCATRDLRALVAVRGTTPGEPATLAGRLCRGLEGDAVAAVEVDLRGADDQHCLRVLARVREETPRDLLLLARLSALHPDLVGCARAAVAGGAGAVVVCGAVPLGPGRWWSGASTAALSRSGVRTLARAAGEQRWPAVPVVAAGGVHDVSSARAAFREGAQAVQLGSALWADPTVLWAVLDGLGTPTVTDPRTGTDLPTGRDTPSGSITDPHPEESG
;
A
#
# COMPACT_ATOMS: atom_id res chain seq x y z
N MET A 1 -9.77 -6.01 6.34
CA MET A 1 -9.47 -4.87 7.24
C MET A 1 -10.69 -3.95 7.22
N ARG A 2 -11.44 -3.89 8.29
CA ARG A 2 -12.64 -3.05 8.39
C ARG A 2 -12.24 -1.61 8.73
N ARG A 3 -13.14 -0.65 8.52
CA ARG A 3 -12.93 0.75 8.91
C ARG A 3 -12.70 0.80 10.43
N GLY A 4 -11.46 1.01 10.86
CA GLY A 4 -11.04 0.94 12.27
C GLY A 4 -9.97 -0.11 12.56
N ASP A 5 -9.75 -1.09 11.66
CA ASP A 5 -8.61 -1.98 11.77
C ASP A 5 -7.32 -1.19 11.47
N ARG A 6 -6.23 -1.57 12.15
CA ARG A 6 -4.93 -0.93 11.91
C ARG A 6 -4.42 -1.28 10.52
N LEU A 7 -3.89 -0.28 9.82
CA LEU A 7 -3.15 -0.51 8.57
C LEU A 7 -1.92 -1.37 8.85
N PRO A 8 -1.62 -2.40 8.04
CA PRO A 8 -0.30 -3.01 8.06
C PRO A 8 0.76 -1.92 7.88
N GLY A 9 1.86 -1.99 8.65
CA GLY A 9 2.92 -0.99 8.53
C GLY A 9 3.65 -1.04 7.18
N VAL A 10 3.65 -2.21 6.54
CA VAL A 10 4.33 -2.46 5.26
C VAL A 10 3.38 -3.10 4.26
N TRP A 11 3.37 -2.57 3.04
CA TRP A 11 2.54 -3.01 1.93
C TRP A 11 3.39 -3.23 0.69
N ILE A 12 2.95 -4.08 -0.21
CA ILE A 12 3.51 -4.16 -1.56
C ILE A 12 2.74 -3.19 -2.44
N ALA A 13 3.45 -2.30 -3.15
CA ALA A 13 2.81 -1.35 -4.05
C ALA A 13 2.15 -2.08 -5.23
N PRO A 14 0.95 -1.67 -5.65
CA PRO A 14 0.33 -2.19 -6.85
C PRO A 14 1.23 -2.00 -8.08
N GLY A 15 1.34 -3.05 -8.91
CA GLY A 15 2.21 -3.07 -10.08
C GLY A 15 3.70 -3.29 -9.79
N ALA A 16 4.11 -3.43 -8.52
CA ALA A 16 5.49 -3.71 -8.13
C ALA A 16 5.92 -5.15 -8.45
N VAL A 17 4.99 -6.07 -8.51
CA VAL A 17 5.24 -7.47 -8.85
C VAL A 17 4.22 -7.92 -9.90
N ASP A 18 4.69 -8.68 -10.87
CA ASP A 18 3.79 -9.24 -11.89
C ASP A 18 2.84 -10.26 -11.28
N ASP A 19 3.38 -11.23 -10.56
CA ASP A 19 2.59 -12.22 -9.81
C ASP A 19 3.13 -12.34 -8.36
N PRO A 20 2.34 -11.96 -7.35
CA PRO A 20 2.77 -12.04 -5.96
C PRO A 20 3.02 -13.47 -5.47
N ARG A 21 2.52 -14.50 -6.17
CA ARG A 21 2.83 -15.91 -5.88
C ARG A 21 4.32 -16.20 -5.94
N GLY A 22 5.04 -15.48 -6.82
CA GLY A 22 6.49 -15.60 -6.95
C GLY A 22 7.28 -15.15 -5.73
N LEU A 23 6.68 -14.35 -4.86
CA LEU A 23 7.32 -13.89 -3.63
C LEU A 23 7.41 -14.98 -2.55
N LEU A 24 6.51 -15.97 -2.57
CA LEU A 24 6.50 -17.06 -1.58
C LEU A 24 7.81 -17.87 -1.52
N ARG A 25 8.59 -17.87 -2.59
CA ARG A 25 9.92 -18.52 -2.60
C ARG A 25 10.97 -17.80 -1.74
N PHE A 26 10.70 -16.54 -1.36
CA PHE A 26 11.61 -15.74 -0.55
C PHE A 26 11.17 -15.65 0.92
N GLY A 27 9.85 -15.83 1.19
CA GLY A 27 9.31 -15.81 2.55
C GLY A 27 7.79 -15.77 2.59
N PRO A 28 7.21 -15.87 3.79
CA PRO A 28 5.76 -15.81 3.98
C PRO A 28 5.22 -14.39 3.70
N LEU A 29 3.94 -14.30 3.34
CA LEU A 29 3.24 -13.03 3.10
C LEU A 29 2.26 -12.68 4.23
N ASP A 30 2.37 -13.37 5.36
CA ASP A 30 1.54 -13.10 6.53
C ASP A 30 1.80 -11.68 7.05
N GLY A 31 0.74 -10.94 7.34
CA GLY A 31 0.86 -9.57 7.81
C GLY A 31 1.16 -8.52 6.73
N VAL A 32 1.25 -8.92 5.46
CA VAL A 32 1.43 -8.02 4.31
C VAL A 32 0.12 -7.91 3.53
N ALA A 33 -0.23 -6.70 3.08
CA ALA A 33 -1.29 -6.56 2.09
C ALA A 33 -0.74 -6.88 0.70
N VAL A 34 -1.30 -7.94 0.09
CA VAL A 34 -0.87 -8.46 -1.21
C VAL A 34 -1.56 -7.68 -2.33
N PRO A 35 -0.83 -7.09 -3.29
CA PRO A 35 -1.45 -6.32 -4.35
C PRO A 35 -2.18 -7.21 -5.37
N VAL A 36 -3.40 -6.80 -5.71
CA VAL A 36 -4.17 -7.31 -6.84
C VAL A 36 -4.42 -6.14 -7.77
N GLY A 37 -3.67 -6.06 -8.85
CA GLY A 37 -3.78 -4.95 -9.78
C GLY A 37 -2.46 -4.21 -10.04
N PRO A 38 -2.52 -3.06 -10.75
CA PRO A 38 -3.75 -2.30 -11.06
C PRO A 38 -4.71 -3.08 -11.95
N VAL A 39 -6.00 -3.05 -11.61
CA VAL A 39 -7.07 -3.64 -12.44
C VAL A 39 -7.63 -2.56 -13.35
N VAL A 40 -7.80 -2.90 -14.62
CA VAL A 40 -8.23 -1.98 -15.68
C VAL A 40 -9.47 -2.49 -16.41
N GLY A 41 -10.24 -1.58 -16.97
CA GLY A 41 -11.34 -1.93 -17.88
C GLY A 41 -10.79 -2.42 -19.22
N GLY A 42 -11.40 -3.48 -19.77
CA GLY A 42 -10.97 -4.06 -21.04
C GLY A 42 -9.96 -5.20 -20.90
N ARG A 43 -9.15 -5.42 -21.95
CA ARG A 43 -8.10 -6.45 -21.91
C ARG A 43 -6.92 -5.92 -21.12
N GLY A 44 -6.59 -6.59 -20.02
CA GLY A 44 -5.34 -6.41 -19.31
C GLY A 44 -4.15 -6.84 -20.18
N GLY A 45 -2.99 -6.29 -19.89
CA GLY A 45 -1.72 -6.80 -20.43
C GLY A 45 -1.09 -7.75 -19.43
N ARG A 46 -0.50 -8.86 -19.89
CA ARG A 46 0.34 -9.68 -19.03
C ARG A 46 1.76 -9.13 -19.03
N GLY A 47 2.38 -9.13 -17.87
CA GLY A 47 3.77 -8.77 -17.71
C GLY A 47 4.03 -7.70 -16.66
N ALA A 48 5.27 -7.67 -16.20
CA ALA A 48 5.76 -6.60 -15.34
C ALA A 48 5.92 -5.29 -16.14
N ALA A 49 6.04 -4.18 -15.45
CA ALA A 49 6.44 -2.93 -16.07
C ALA A 49 7.79 -3.13 -16.80
N VAL A 50 7.86 -2.66 -18.04
CA VAL A 50 9.11 -2.75 -18.82
C VAL A 50 10.08 -1.70 -18.31
N VAL A 51 11.27 -2.12 -17.89
CA VAL A 51 12.34 -1.22 -17.47
C VAL A 51 13.14 -0.80 -18.71
N HIS A 52 13.24 0.51 -18.94
CA HIS A 52 13.94 1.09 -20.08
C HIS A 52 15.36 1.52 -19.74
N GLY A 53 15.60 1.93 -18.51
CA GLY A 53 16.88 2.40 -18.06
C GLY A 53 17.03 2.40 -16.55
N THR A 54 18.28 2.31 -16.11
CA THR A 54 18.65 2.45 -14.70
C THR A 54 19.63 3.63 -14.57
N GLY A 55 19.52 4.32 -13.45
CA GLY A 55 20.42 5.41 -13.10
C GLY A 55 20.64 5.47 -11.60
N PRO A 56 21.43 6.42 -11.10
CA PRO A 56 21.73 6.54 -9.69
C PRO A 56 20.45 6.62 -8.84
N GLY A 57 20.18 5.51 -8.11
CA GLY A 57 19.06 5.42 -7.18
C GLY A 57 17.67 5.27 -7.80
N GLY A 58 17.56 4.87 -9.09
CA GLY A 58 16.24 4.69 -9.69
C GLY A 58 16.22 3.98 -11.03
N VAL A 59 15.01 3.76 -11.50
CA VAL A 59 14.72 3.10 -12.77
C VAL A 59 13.66 3.88 -13.54
N GLU A 60 13.85 3.96 -14.86
CA GLU A 60 12.84 4.40 -15.81
C GLU A 60 12.05 3.18 -16.28
N HIS A 61 10.74 3.25 -16.21
CA HIS A 61 9.87 2.12 -16.54
C HIS A 61 8.55 2.58 -17.13
N ASP A 62 7.91 1.68 -17.86
CA ASP A 62 6.51 1.86 -18.26
C ASP A 62 5.58 1.69 -17.05
N GLU A 63 4.40 2.24 -17.16
CA GLU A 63 3.34 1.91 -16.24
C GLU A 63 2.96 0.43 -16.39
N ALA A 64 2.76 -0.26 -15.26
CA ALA A 64 2.33 -1.66 -15.28
C ALA A 64 1.05 -1.80 -16.13
N PRO A 65 0.97 -2.76 -17.04
CA PRO A 65 -0.12 -2.88 -18.02
C PRO A 65 -1.49 -3.07 -17.36
N GLY A 66 -1.52 -3.57 -16.16
CA GLY A 66 -2.76 -3.83 -15.44
C GLY A 66 -3.37 -5.20 -15.74
N LEU A 67 -4.15 -5.70 -14.79
CA LEU A 67 -4.87 -6.95 -14.89
C LEU A 67 -6.26 -6.72 -15.48
N ASP A 68 -6.75 -7.67 -16.25
CA ASP A 68 -8.18 -7.74 -16.51
C ASP A 68 -8.93 -8.31 -15.28
N LEU A 69 -10.27 -8.26 -15.35
CA LEU A 69 -11.11 -8.68 -14.24
C LEU A 69 -10.96 -10.20 -13.93
N VAL A 70 -10.72 -11.02 -14.95
CA VAL A 70 -10.61 -12.50 -14.79
C VAL A 70 -9.34 -12.84 -14.02
N GLU A 71 -8.23 -12.22 -14.40
CA GLU A 71 -6.94 -12.39 -13.71
C GLU A 71 -6.99 -11.84 -12.28
N ALA A 72 -7.67 -10.71 -12.08
CA ALA A 72 -7.85 -10.13 -10.74
C ALA A 72 -8.65 -11.06 -9.82
N VAL A 73 -9.74 -11.67 -10.32
CA VAL A 73 -10.53 -12.67 -9.57
C VAL A 73 -9.71 -13.91 -9.25
N ASP A 74 -8.88 -14.41 -10.19
CA ASP A 74 -8.00 -15.56 -9.93
C ASP A 74 -7.00 -15.24 -8.79
N ARG A 75 -6.43 -14.05 -8.78
CA ARG A 75 -5.53 -13.62 -7.69
C ARG A 75 -6.25 -13.45 -6.36
N LEU A 76 -7.48 -12.91 -6.35
CA LEU A 76 -8.29 -12.82 -5.14
C LEU A 76 -8.62 -14.21 -4.59
N ARG A 77 -8.99 -15.16 -5.45
CA ARG A 77 -9.21 -16.56 -5.06
C ARG A 77 -7.96 -17.17 -4.43
N TRP A 78 -6.81 -16.92 -5.02
CA TRP A 78 -5.54 -17.37 -4.46
C TRP A 78 -5.26 -16.76 -3.08
N CYS A 79 -5.54 -15.46 -2.89
CA CYS A 79 -5.44 -14.82 -1.57
C CYS A 79 -6.42 -15.45 -0.57
N ALA A 80 -7.69 -15.62 -0.96
CA ALA A 80 -8.72 -16.21 -0.11
C ALA A 80 -8.37 -17.63 0.37
N THR A 81 -7.83 -18.47 -0.54
CA THR A 81 -7.44 -19.86 -0.18
C THR A 81 -6.26 -19.95 0.78
N ARG A 82 -5.56 -18.84 1.04
CA ARG A 82 -4.39 -18.75 1.93
C ARG A 82 -4.59 -17.80 3.10
N ASP A 83 -5.80 -17.30 3.30
CA ASP A 83 -6.13 -16.29 4.30
C ASP A 83 -5.24 -15.02 4.20
N LEU A 84 -4.81 -14.68 2.98
CA LEU A 84 -4.02 -13.47 2.70
C LEU A 84 -4.94 -12.28 2.48
N ARG A 85 -4.50 -11.12 2.95
CA ARG A 85 -5.21 -9.85 2.78
C ARG A 85 -4.87 -9.21 1.44
N ALA A 86 -5.85 -8.97 0.59
CA ALA A 86 -5.65 -8.37 -0.73
C ALA A 86 -5.84 -6.85 -0.70
N LEU A 87 -4.87 -6.13 -1.28
CA LEU A 87 -5.01 -4.73 -1.67
C LEU A 87 -5.41 -4.69 -3.15
N VAL A 88 -6.67 -4.45 -3.43
CA VAL A 88 -7.15 -4.28 -4.81
C VAL A 88 -6.85 -2.88 -5.28
N ALA A 89 -6.04 -2.73 -6.32
CA ALA A 89 -5.80 -1.44 -6.95
C ALA A 89 -6.60 -1.33 -8.24
N VAL A 90 -7.33 -0.23 -8.42
CA VAL A 90 -8.14 0.03 -9.60
C VAL A 90 -7.69 1.32 -10.29
N ARG A 91 -7.70 1.29 -11.62
CA ARG A 91 -7.39 2.42 -12.48
C ARG A 91 -8.41 2.50 -13.62
N GLY A 92 -8.76 3.70 -14.01
CA GLY A 92 -9.66 3.91 -15.14
C GLY A 92 -9.50 5.28 -15.77
N THR A 93 -10.01 5.43 -16.98
CA THR A 93 -9.99 6.68 -17.75
C THR A 93 -11.21 7.54 -17.48
N THR A 94 -12.27 6.95 -16.94
CA THR A 94 -13.51 7.64 -16.57
C THR A 94 -13.82 7.41 -15.09
N PRO A 95 -14.56 8.31 -14.41
CA PRO A 95 -14.91 8.14 -13.00
C PRO A 95 -15.71 6.86 -12.68
N GLY A 96 -16.44 6.32 -13.66
CA GLY A 96 -17.26 5.12 -13.47
C GLY A 96 -16.49 3.81 -13.57
N GLU A 97 -15.37 3.77 -14.28
CA GLU A 97 -14.57 2.56 -14.48
C GLU A 97 -14.01 2.00 -13.17
N PRO A 98 -13.26 2.76 -12.35
CA PRO A 98 -12.77 2.27 -11.07
C PRO A 98 -13.90 1.80 -10.14
N ALA A 99 -15.04 2.48 -10.14
CA ALA A 99 -16.19 2.12 -9.34
C ALA A 99 -16.78 0.76 -9.75
N THR A 100 -16.97 0.55 -11.06
CA THR A 100 -17.47 -0.72 -11.60
C THR A 100 -16.51 -1.88 -11.27
N LEU A 101 -15.21 -1.68 -11.46
CA LEU A 101 -14.20 -2.70 -11.17
C LEU A 101 -14.15 -3.04 -9.68
N ALA A 102 -14.06 -2.03 -8.82
CA ALA A 102 -14.04 -2.21 -7.37
C ALA A 102 -15.31 -2.92 -6.87
N GLY A 103 -16.49 -2.49 -7.35
CA GLY A 103 -17.76 -3.08 -6.99
C GLY A 103 -17.86 -4.56 -7.38
N ARG A 104 -17.38 -4.95 -8.57
CA ARG A 104 -17.38 -6.35 -9.02
C ARG A 104 -16.46 -7.22 -8.18
N LEU A 105 -15.27 -6.73 -7.84
CA LEU A 105 -14.29 -7.47 -7.06
C LEU A 105 -14.70 -7.61 -5.59
N CYS A 106 -15.28 -6.56 -5.00
CA CYS A 106 -15.69 -6.60 -3.59
C CYS A 106 -16.99 -7.37 -3.35
N ARG A 107 -17.88 -7.47 -4.36
CA ARG A 107 -19.14 -8.23 -4.27
C ARG A 107 -19.05 -9.64 -4.83
N GLY A 108 -17.92 -10.03 -5.40
CA GLY A 108 -17.65 -11.38 -5.87
C GLY A 108 -17.50 -12.38 -4.72
N LEU A 109 -17.44 -13.67 -5.06
CA LEU A 109 -17.30 -14.78 -4.09
C LEU A 109 -16.03 -14.65 -3.23
N GLU A 110 -14.99 -14.05 -3.78
CA GLU A 110 -13.69 -13.84 -3.13
C GLU A 110 -13.58 -12.45 -2.47
N GLY A 111 -14.68 -11.70 -2.40
CA GLY A 111 -14.71 -10.33 -1.88
C GLY A 111 -14.25 -10.20 -0.42
N ASP A 112 -14.42 -11.23 0.38
CA ASP A 112 -13.98 -11.27 1.78
C ASP A 112 -12.44 -11.21 1.93
N ALA A 113 -11.68 -11.60 0.89
CA ALA A 113 -10.23 -11.44 0.88
C ALA A 113 -9.78 -9.99 0.66
N VAL A 114 -10.67 -9.12 0.15
CA VAL A 114 -10.35 -7.71 -0.11
C VAL A 114 -10.27 -6.95 1.20
N ALA A 115 -9.07 -6.58 1.59
CA ALA A 115 -8.82 -5.77 2.79
C ALA A 115 -8.97 -4.27 2.53
N ALA A 116 -8.60 -3.83 1.34
CA ALA A 116 -8.66 -2.43 0.95
C ALA A 116 -8.73 -2.27 -0.57
N VAL A 117 -9.26 -1.13 -1.01
CA VAL A 117 -9.23 -0.73 -2.43
C VAL A 117 -8.40 0.55 -2.56
N GLU A 118 -7.38 0.52 -3.41
CA GLU A 118 -6.58 1.69 -3.78
C GLU A 118 -7.03 2.20 -5.16
N VAL A 119 -7.35 3.48 -5.22
CA VAL A 119 -7.76 4.17 -6.47
C VAL A 119 -6.60 5.04 -6.94
N ASP A 120 -6.11 4.81 -8.16
CA ASP A 120 -5.03 5.60 -8.74
C ASP A 120 -5.56 6.96 -9.25
N LEU A 121 -5.17 8.03 -8.57
CA LEU A 121 -5.58 9.40 -8.82
C LEU A 121 -4.36 10.34 -8.98
N ARG A 122 -3.20 9.82 -9.39
CA ARG A 122 -1.94 10.57 -9.45
C ARG A 122 -1.97 11.81 -10.36
N GLY A 123 -2.82 11.83 -11.37
CA GLY A 123 -2.98 12.96 -12.29
C GLY A 123 -4.30 13.72 -12.15
N ALA A 124 -5.08 13.42 -11.10
CA ALA A 124 -6.43 13.95 -10.92
C ALA A 124 -6.42 15.29 -10.15
N ASP A 125 -7.29 16.21 -10.55
CA ASP A 125 -7.61 17.38 -9.74
C ASP A 125 -8.55 17.02 -8.56
N ASP A 126 -8.83 17.97 -7.69
CA ASP A 126 -9.64 17.79 -6.48
C ASP A 126 -11.08 17.35 -6.80
N GLN A 127 -11.70 17.92 -7.84
CA GLN A 127 -13.06 17.56 -8.26
C GLN A 127 -13.12 16.14 -8.84
N HIS A 128 -12.09 15.73 -9.57
CA HIS A 128 -12.01 14.38 -10.11
C HIS A 128 -11.79 13.38 -8.98
N CYS A 129 -10.90 13.68 -8.01
CA CYS A 129 -10.71 12.88 -6.80
C CYS A 129 -12.02 12.65 -6.05
N LEU A 130 -12.78 13.73 -5.79
CA LEU A 130 -14.09 13.65 -5.13
C LEU A 130 -15.05 12.73 -5.89
N ARG A 131 -15.24 12.97 -7.19
CA ARG A 131 -16.22 12.24 -8.00
C ARG A 131 -15.91 10.76 -8.13
N VAL A 132 -14.64 10.41 -8.38
CA VAL A 132 -14.23 9.01 -8.54
C VAL A 132 -14.42 8.25 -7.22
N LEU A 133 -13.94 8.82 -6.11
CA LEU A 133 -14.01 8.13 -4.82
C LEU A 133 -15.46 8.02 -4.30
N ALA A 134 -16.29 9.03 -4.50
CA ALA A 134 -17.71 8.94 -4.17
C ALA A 134 -18.38 7.78 -4.92
N ARG A 135 -18.10 7.64 -6.22
CA ARG A 135 -18.61 6.52 -7.02
C ARG A 135 -18.07 5.17 -6.58
N VAL A 136 -16.78 5.08 -6.28
CA VAL A 136 -16.19 3.83 -5.73
C VAL A 136 -16.83 3.49 -4.39
N ARG A 137 -17.08 4.48 -3.52
CA ARG A 137 -17.74 4.28 -2.23
C ARG A 137 -19.19 3.78 -2.36
N GLU A 138 -19.93 4.24 -3.37
CA GLU A 138 -21.28 3.76 -3.66
C GLU A 138 -21.30 2.27 -4.04
N GLU A 139 -20.26 1.81 -4.74
CA GLU A 139 -20.16 0.44 -5.28
C GLU A 139 -19.47 -0.55 -4.34
N THR A 140 -18.86 -0.10 -3.24
CA THR A 140 -18.09 -0.93 -2.31
C THR A 140 -18.74 -1.00 -0.92
N PRO A 141 -18.47 -2.07 -0.11
CA PRO A 141 -18.95 -2.14 1.26
C PRO A 141 -18.55 -0.89 2.07
N ARG A 142 -19.47 -0.40 2.92
CA ARG A 142 -19.28 0.86 3.66
C ARG A 142 -18.10 0.83 4.63
N ASP A 143 -17.80 -0.34 5.17
CA ASP A 143 -16.73 -0.58 6.13
C ASP A 143 -15.38 -0.89 5.46
N LEU A 144 -15.36 -1.08 4.13
CA LEU A 144 -14.13 -1.34 3.40
C LEU A 144 -13.25 -0.09 3.35
N LEU A 145 -11.95 -0.27 3.61
CA LEU A 145 -10.97 0.82 3.50
C LEU A 145 -10.76 1.21 2.04
N LEU A 146 -10.97 2.49 1.72
CA LEU A 146 -10.59 3.07 0.43
C LEU A 146 -9.33 3.92 0.61
N LEU A 147 -8.36 3.75 -0.30
CA LEU A 147 -7.15 4.55 -0.38
C LEU A 147 -7.16 5.39 -1.66
N ALA A 148 -6.81 6.65 -1.53
CA ALA A 148 -6.56 7.54 -2.67
C ALA A 148 -5.06 7.62 -2.94
N ARG A 149 -4.58 7.12 -4.09
CA ARG A 149 -3.18 7.27 -4.51
C ARG A 149 -2.99 8.59 -5.22
N LEU A 150 -2.28 9.53 -4.58
CA LEU A 150 -2.02 10.88 -5.07
C LEU A 150 -0.54 11.06 -5.41
N SER A 151 -0.23 11.94 -6.35
CA SER A 151 1.16 12.31 -6.65
C SER A 151 1.72 13.26 -5.61
N ALA A 152 2.92 12.98 -5.10
CA ALA A 152 3.66 13.92 -4.25
C ALA A 152 4.02 15.23 -4.96
N LEU A 153 3.99 15.24 -6.30
CA LEU A 153 4.26 16.38 -7.15
C LEU A 153 3.03 17.22 -7.49
N HIS A 154 1.84 16.81 -6.97
CA HIS A 154 0.62 17.56 -7.25
C HIS A 154 0.71 18.98 -6.65
N PRO A 155 0.43 20.05 -7.42
CA PRO A 155 0.56 21.43 -6.94
C PRO A 155 -0.36 21.75 -5.76
N ASP A 156 -1.54 21.13 -5.70
CA ASP A 156 -2.46 21.20 -4.55
C ASP A 156 -2.72 19.81 -3.97
N LEU A 157 -1.68 19.18 -3.42
CA LEU A 157 -1.80 17.87 -2.77
C LEU A 157 -2.80 17.89 -1.60
N VAL A 158 -2.86 18.98 -0.83
CA VAL A 158 -3.76 19.10 0.32
C VAL A 158 -5.22 19.21 -0.13
N GLY A 159 -5.51 19.97 -1.18
CA GLY A 159 -6.85 20.06 -1.77
C GLY A 159 -7.33 18.72 -2.31
N CYS A 160 -6.50 18.01 -3.06
CA CYS A 160 -6.80 16.66 -3.55
C CYS A 160 -7.01 15.66 -2.41
N ALA A 161 -6.19 15.69 -1.36
CA ALA A 161 -6.36 14.81 -0.20
C ALA A 161 -7.68 15.10 0.53
N ARG A 162 -8.03 16.37 0.73
CA ARG A 162 -9.31 16.79 1.31
C ARG A 162 -10.51 16.31 0.47
N ALA A 163 -10.44 16.50 -0.85
CA ALA A 163 -11.48 16.06 -1.77
C ALA A 163 -11.62 14.52 -1.78
N ALA A 164 -10.48 13.80 -1.74
CA ALA A 164 -10.46 12.35 -1.65
C ALA A 164 -11.16 11.84 -0.39
N VAL A 165 -10.88 12.44 0.78
CA VAL A 165 -11.54 12.09 2.04
C VAL A 165 -13.04 12.43 2.01
N ALA A 166 -13.41 13.57 1.44
CA ALA A 166 -14.81 13.92 1.24
C ALA A 166 -15.54 12.91 0.32
N GLY A 167 -14.84 12.35 -0.66
CA GLY A 167 -15.33 11.26 -1.53
C GLY A 167 -15.37 9.89 -0.85
N GLY A 168 -14.90 9.75 0.40
CA GLY A 168 -14.98 8.52 1.16
C GLY A 168 -13.67 7.75 1.33
N ALA A 169 -12.51 8.32 0.94
CA ALA A 169 -11.22 7.71 1.26
C ALA A 169 -11.01 7.68 2.77
N GLY A 170 -10.56 6.53 3.28
CA GLY A 170 -10.17 6.35 4.67
C GLY A 170 -8.66 6.44 4.89
N ALA A 171 -7.87 6.51 3.80
CA ALA A 171 -6.43 6.75 3.84
C ALA A 171 -5.96 7.39 2.52
N VAL A 172 -4.76 8.00 2.55
CA VAL A 172 -4.13 8.61 1.37
C VAL A 172 -2.76 7.99 1.15
N VAL A 173 -2.47 7.57 -0.07
CA VAL A 173 -1.15 7.10 -0.50
C VAL A 173 -0.43 8.24 -1.23
N VAL A 174 0.70 8.69 -0.70
CA VAL A 174 1.54 9.73 -1.32
C VAL A 174 2.61 9.07 -2.17
N CYS A 175 2.46 9.15 -3.49
CA CYS A 175 3.34 8.52 -4.46
C CYS A 175 4.44 9.48 -4.93
N GLY A 176 5.71 9.09 -4.70
CA GLY A 176 6.88 9.86 -5.12
C GLY A 176 7.37 9.57 -6.54
N ALA A 177 6.74 8.64 -7.27
CA ALA A 177 7.13 8.37 -8.65
C ALA A 177 6.97 9.62 -9.54
N VAL A 178 7.95 9.86 -10.41
CA VAL A 178 8.00 11.04 -11.28
C VAL A 178 7.55 10.67 -12.69
N PRO A 179 6.53 11.33 -13.25
CA PRO A 179 6.14 11.10 -14.64
C PRO A 179 7.22 11.65 -15.59
N LEU A 180 7.64 10.84 -16.56
CA LEU A 180 8.59 11.21 -17.62
C LEU A 180 7.88 11.48 -18.97
N GLY A 181 6.60 11.17 -19.04
CA GLY A 181 5.76 11.29 -20.23
C GLY A 181 4.58 10.33 -20.15
N PRO A 182 3.76 10.23 -21.19
CA PRO A 182 2.61 9.33 -21.18
C PRO A 182 3.01 7.88 -20.90
N GLY A 183 2.50 7.34 -19.82
CA GLY A 183 2.75 5.95 -19.41
C GLY A 183 4.17 5.63 -18.94
N ARG A 184 5.07 6.62 -18.81
CA ARG A 184 6.47 6.42 -18.39
C ARG A 184 6.75 7.09 -17.06
N TRP A 185 7.49 6.41 -16.21
CA TRP A 185 7.75 6.80 -14.84
C TRP A 185 9.21 6.61 -14.45
N TRP A 186 9.68 7.47 -13.55
CA TRP A 186 10.91 7.27 -12.79
C TRP A 186 10.58 6.90 -11.36
N SER A 187 11.12 5.79 -10.86
CA SER A 187 10.92 5.29 -9.51
C SER A 187 12.24 4.81 -8.90
N GLY A 188 12.30 4.72 -7.58
CA GLY A 188 13.46 4.21 -6.87
C GLY A 188 13.86 5.06 -5.68
N ALA A 189 15.04 4.79 -5.10
CA ALA A 189 15.53 5.45 -3.90
C ALA A 189 15.61 6.99 -4.05
N SER A 190 15.92 7.48 -5.26
CA SER A 190 15.99 8.93 -5.56
C SER A 190 14.65 9.65 -5.38
N THR A 191 13.52 8.95 -5.44
CA THR A 191 12.19 9.54 -5.25
C THR A 191 11.76 9.62 -3.77
N ALA A 192 12.57 9.11 -2.84
CA ALA A 192 12.26 9.12 -1.41
C ALA A 192 12.02 10.53 -0.84
N ALA A 193 12.80 11.50 -1.30
CA ALA A 193 12.64 12.88 -0.86
C ALA A 193 11.28 13.47 -1.23
N LEU A 194 10.78 13.15 -2.43
CA LEU A 194 9.47 13.61 -2.91
C LEU A 194 8.34 13.00 -2.10
N SER A 195 8.32 11.68 -1.94
CA SER A 195 7.33 10.98 -1.14
C SER A 195 7.29 11.52 0.30
N ARG A 196 8.45 11.62 0.96
CA ARG A 196 8.54 12.16 2.33
C ARG A 196 8.10 13.62 2.42
N SER A 197 8.42 14.45 1.44
CA SER A 197 7.97 15.84 1.40
C SER A 197 6.45 15.95 1.32
N GLY A 198 5.81 15.12 0.48
CA GLY A 198 4.35 15.06 0.39
C GLY A 198 3.71 14.56 1.68
N VAL A 199 4.28 13.52 2.33
CA VAL A 199 3.82 13.03 3.65
C VAL A 199 3.87 14.15 4.69
N ARG A 200 5.02 14.84 4.80
CA ARG A 200 5.20 15.98 5.73
C ARG A 200 4.22 17.12 5.45
N THR A 201 3.94 17.40 4.17
CA THR A 201 2.96 18.43 3.78
C THR A 201 1.57 18.08 4.30
N LEU A 202 1.14 16.83 4.15
CA LEU A 202 -0.14 16.37 4.66
C LEU A 202 -0.19 16.33 6.19
N ALA A 203 0.87 15.83 6.84
CA ALA A 203 0.98 15.79 8.29
C ALA A 203 0.89 17.20 8.90
N ARG A 204 1.60 18.17 8.32
CA ARG A 204 1.53 19.57 8.73
C ARG A 204 0.13 20.17 8.52
N ALA A 205 -0.46 19.94 7.34
CA ALA A 205 -1.81 20.44 7.03
C ALA A 205 -2.87 19.83 7.95
N ALA A 206 -2.70 18.58 8.42
CA ALA A 206 -3.56 17.95 9.42
C ALA A 206 -3.42 18.65 10.79
N GLY A 207 -2.20 18.93 11.23
CA GLY A 207 -1.94 19.69 12.45
C GLY A 207 -2.53 21.12 12.41
N GLU A 208 -2.56 21.73 11.23
CA GLU A 208 -3.19 23.04 10.97
C GLU A 208 -4.70 22.94 10.70
N GLN A 209 -5.31 21.77 10.83
CA GLN A 209 -6.73 21.49 10.58
C GLN A 209 -7.22 21.87 9.17
N ARG A 210 -6.33 21.88 8.19
CA ARG A 210 -6.66 22.21 6.79
C ARG A 210 -7.26 21.05 6.00
N TRP A 211 -7.17 19.83 6.53
CA TRP A 211 -7.86 18.66 6.01
C TRP A 211 -8.17 17.67 7.17
N PRO A 212 -9.18 16.78 7.00
CA PRO A 212 -9.45 15.74 7.99
C PRO A 212 -8.27 14.77 8.07
N ALA A 213 -7.68 14.62 9.25
CA ALA A 213 -6.56 13.71 9.45
C ALA A 213 -7.00 12.25 9.24
N VAL A 214 -6.54 11.63 8.15
CA VAL A 214 -6.64 10.20 7.92
C VAL A 214 -5.23 9.62 7.78
N PRO A 215 -5.04 8.30 7.93
CA PRO A 215 -3.75 7.67 7.72
C PRO A 215 -3.12 8.02 6.37
N VAL A 216 -1.81 8.30 6.39
CA VAL A 216 -1.01 8.56 5.20
C VAL A 216 -0.04 7.42 4.99
N VAL A 217 -0.02 6.86 3.79
CA VAL A 217 0.89 5.80 3.34
C VAL A 217 1.95 6.42 2.44
N ALA A 218 3.22 6.22 2.74
CA ALA A 218 4.31 6.67 1.87
C ALA A 218 4.61 5.63 0.80
N ALA A 219 4.55 6.03 -0.48
CA ALA A 219 4.89 5.20 -1.62
C ALA A 219 5.97 5.90 -2.47
N GLY A 220 7.11 5.24 -2.67
CA GLY A 220 8.24 5.76 -3.45
C GLY A 220 9.48 5.97 -2.60
N GLY A 221 10.57 5.38 -3.09
CA GLY A 221 11.88 5.46 -2.49
C GLY A 221 12.12 4.64 -1.23
N VAL A 222 11.16 3.83 -0.79
CA VAL A 222 11.36 2.87 0.30
C VAL A 222 12.10 1.65 -0.26
N HIS A 223 13.34 1.44 0.20
CA HIS A 223 14.24 0.40 -0.32
C HIS A 223 15.04 -0.30 0.78
N ASP A 224 14.89 0.12 2.04
CA ASP A 224 15.47 -0.48 3.23
C ASP A 224 14.73 -0.03 4.49
N VAL A 225 15.14 -0.55 5.64
CA VAL A 225 14.61 -0.20 6.98
C VAL A 225 14.78 1.28 7.29
N SER A 226 15.92 1.86 6.90
CA SER A 226 16.24 3.28 7.19
C SER A 226 15.30 4.23 6.45
N SER A 227 15.05 3.97 5.17
CA SER A 227 14.13 4.75 4.33
C SER A 227 12.68 4.59 4.80
N ALA A 228 12.27 3.38 5.23
CA ALA A 228 10.96 3.16 5.83
C ALA A 228 10.81 3.96 7.14
N ARG A 229 11.76 3.84 8.07
CA ARG A 229 11.77 4.63 9.31
C ARG A 229 11.77 6.13 9.07
N ALA A 230 12.45 6.58 8.01
CA ALA A 230 12.43 7.99 7.63
C ALA A 230 11.02 8.45 7.20
N ALA A 231 10.27 7.63 6.46
CA ALA A 231 8.88 7.94 6.09
C ALA A 231 7.97 8.03 7.33
N PHE A 232 8.11 7.10 8.28
CA PHE A 232 7.35 7.15 9.55
C PHE A 232 7.66 8.42 10.37
N ARG A 233 8.93 8.85 10.45
CA ARG A 233 9.29 10.10 11.13
C ARG A 233 8.68 11.35 10.50
N GLU A 234 8.37 11.30 9.21
CA GLU A 234 7.68 12.41 8.52
C GLU A 234 6.15 12.36 8.70
N GLY A 235 5.61 11.35 9.38
CA GLY A 235 4.19 11.22 9.70
C GLY A 235 3.42 10.17 8.89
N ALA A 236 4.10 9.33 8.09
CA ALA A 236 3.44 8.18 7.50
C ALA A 236 3.02 7.17 8.58
N GLN A 237 1.89 6.49 8.39
CA GLN A 237 1.43 5.38 9.22
C GLN A 237 1.69 4.02 8.57
N ALA A 238 2.04 4.01 7.29
CA ALA A 238 2.46 2.82 6.55
C ALA A 238 3.38 3.21 5.39
N VAL A 239 4.06 2.22 4.84
CA VAL A 239 4.90 2.37 3.64
C VAL A 239 4.52 1.34 2.58
N GLN A 240 4.70 1.69 1.30
CA GLN A 240 4.59 0.77 0.18
C GLN A 240 5.96 0.55 -0.46
N LEU A 241 6.35 -0.72 -0.61
CA LEU A 241 7.52 -1.12 -1.38
C LEU A 241 7.12 -1.34 -2.85
N GLY A 242 7.83 -0.66 -3.75
CA GLY A 242 7.62 -0.73 -5.19
C GLY A 242 8.84 -1.28 -5.91
N SER A 243 9.51 -0.44 -6.71
CA SER A 243 10.65 -0.79 -7.56
C SER A 243 11.86 -1.41 -6.82
N ALA A 244 11.97 -1.25 -5.50
CA ALA A 244 12.98 -1.95 -4.71
C ALA A 244 12.87 -3.48 -4.84
N LEU A 245 11.64 -4.01 -4.99
CA LEU A 245 11.39 -5.43 -5.16
C LEU A 245 11.89 -5.99 -6.51
N TRP A 246 12.12 -5.12 -7.49
CA TRP A 246 12.70 -5.53 -8.79
C TRP A 246 14.18 -5.83 -8.68
N ALA A 247 14.88 -5.06 -7.83
CA ALA A 247 16.31 -5.26 -7.59
C ALA A 247 16.56 -6.41 -6.61
N ASP A 248 15.80 -6.44 -5.52
CA ASP A 248 15.90 -7.43 -4.47
C ASP A 248 14.54 -7.70 -3.81
N PRO A 249 13.86 -8.81 -4.16
CA PRO A 249 12.60 -9.17 -3.52
C PRO A 249 12.69 -9.38 -2.01
N THR A 250 13.88 -9.70 -1.47
CA THR A 250 14.05 -9.99 -0.04
C THR A 250 13.96 -8.73 0.83
N VAL A 251 14.04 -7.54 0.24
CA VAL A 251 13.90 -6.26 0.95
C VAL A 251 12.56 -6.15 1.70
N LEU A 252 11.51 -6.84 1.23
CA LEU A 252 10.23 -6.87 1.91
C LEU A 252 10.37 -7.39 3.33
N TRP A 253 10.99 -8.56 3.50
CA TRP A 253 11.17 -9.18 4.82
C TRP A 253 12.21 -8.47 5.65
N ALA A 254 13.28 -7.96 5.04
CA ALA A 254 14.26 -7.14 5.74
C ALA A 254 13.62 -5.89 6.37
N VAL A 255 12.68 -5.25 5.66
CA VAL A 255 11.94 -4.08 6.17
C VAL A 255 10.94 -4.50 7.24
N LEU A 256 10.20 -5.60 7.06
CA LEU A 256 9.27 -6.13 8.06
C LEU A 256 9.98 -6.45 9.37
N ASP A 257 11.06 -7.23 9.31
CA ASP A 257 11.86 -7.62 10.47
C ASP A 257 12.50 -6.42 11.16
N GLY A 258 13.08 -5.52 10.35
CA GLY A 258 13.78 -4.35 10.86
C GLY A 258 12.88 -3.28 11.48
N LEU A 259 11.62 -3.22 11.10
CA LEU A 259 10.64 -2.35 11.75
C LEU A 259 10.13 -2.94 13.06
N GLY A 260 10.24 -4.24 13.24
CA GLY A 260 9.54 -4.96 14.28
C GLY A 260 8.03 -4.96 14.02
N THR A 261 7.24 -5.54 14.92
CA THR A 261 5.79 -5.32 14.87
C THR A 261 5.55 -3.83 15.18
N PRO A 262 5.05 -3.00 14.25
CA PRO A 262 4.90 -1.58 14.54
C PRO A 262 3.92 -1.40 15.69
N THR A 263 4.40 -0.91 16.83
CA THR A 263 3.55 -0.33 17.86
C THR A 263 3.01 0.99 17.30
N VAL A 264 1.85 0.95 16.70
CA VAL A 264 1.15 2.17 16.28
C VAL A 264 0.51 2.75 17.53
N THR A 265 1.10 3.81 18.03
CA THR A 265 0.51 4.65 19.07
C THR A 265 -0.76 5.26 18.52
N ASP A 266 -1.89 5.13 19.20
CA ASP A 266 -3.12 5.84 18.85
C ASP A 266 -2.87 7.35 19.02
N PRO A 267 -2.92 8.16 17.94
CA PRO A 267 -2.64 9.58 18.02
C PRO A 267 -3.63 10.35 18.92
N ARG A 268 -4.74 9.72 19.35
CA ARG A 268 -5.74 10.30 20.22
C ARG A 268 -5.50 10.02 21.71
N THR A 269 -4.77 8.96 22.05
CA THR A 269 -4.58 8.53 23.45
C THR A 269 -3.13 8.52 23.91
N GLY A 270 -2.16 8.55 22.99
CA GLY A 270 -0.71 8.51 23.32
C GLY A 270 -0.27 7.25 24.06
N THR A 271 -1.10 6.21 24.14
CA THR A 271 -0.81 4.98 24.87
C THR A 271 -0.26 3.90 23.96
N ASP A 272 0.88 3.35 24.33
CA ASP A 272 1.42 2.13 23.73
C ASP A 272 0.53 0.94 24.11
N LEU A 273 -0.10 0.30 23.13
CA LEU A 273 -0.88 -0.89 23.36
C LEU A 273 0.01 -2.13 23.25
N PRO A 274 -0.10 -3.11 24.17
CA PRO A 274 0.77 -4.27 24.21
C PRO A 274 0.62 -5.13 22.94
N THR A 275 1.74 -5.43 22.31
CA THR A 275 1.83 -6.41 21.23
C THR A 275 1.71 -7.80 21.85
N GLY A 276 0.55 -8.43 21.71
CA GLY A 276 0.34 -9.81 22.17
C GLY A 276 1.11 -10.80 21.31
N ARG A 277 2.29 -11.17 21.77
CA ARG A 277 2.93 -12.47 21.61
C ARG A 277 3.99 -12.58 22.71
N ASP A 278 3.55 -12.71 23.95
CA ASP A 278 4.36 -13.33 24.96
C ASP A 278 4.27 -14.86 24.74
N THR A 279 5.25 -15.42 24.05
CA THR A 279 5.55 -16.84 24.21
C THR A 279 6.18 -16.99 25.58
N PRO A 280 5.62 -17.83 26.48
CA PRO A 280 6.28 -18.09 27.74
C PRO A 280 7.58 -18.82 27.46
N SER A 281 8.69 -18.18 27.78
CA SER A 281 10.01 -18.78 27.88
C SER A 281 9.95 -19.82 29.01
N GLY A 282 9.69 -21.09 28.64
CA GLY A 282 9.82 -22.21 29.52
C GLY A 282 11.28 -22.38 29.89
N SER A 283 11.64 -22.04 31.12
CA SER A 283 12.91 -22.39 31.74
C SER A 283 13.00 -23.91 31.85
N ILE A 284 13.81 -24.51 30.99
CA ILE A 284 14.25 -25.88 31.14
C ILE A 284 15.29 -25.85 32.25
N THR A 285 14.91 -26.27 33.45
CA THR A 285 15.85 -26.63 34.54
C THR A 285 16.42 -28.00 34.22
N ASP A 286 17.70 -28.04 33.90
CA ASP A 286 18.50 -29.27 33.85
C ASP A 286 18.53 -29.92 35.22
N PRO A 287 18.26 -31.23 35.34
CA PRO A 287 18.55 -31.97 36.56
C PRO A 287 20.03 -32.40 36.56
N HIS A 288 20.79 -31.93 37.55
CA HIS A 288 22.09 -32.47 37.89
C HIS A 288 21.99 -33.98 38.20
N PRO A 289 22.92 -34.83 37.73
CA PRO A 289 23.07 -36.16 38.28
C PRO A 289 23.90 -36.08 39.58
N GLU A 290 23.30 -36.56 40.66
CA GLU A 290 24.02 -36.87 41.89
C GLU A 290 24.94 -38.06 41.65
N GLU A 291 26.22 -37.89 41.89
CA GLU A 291 27.18 -38.96 42.13
C GLU A 291 26.90 -39.55 43.50
N SER A 292 26.75 -40.84 43.54
CA SER A 292 26.80 -41.64 44.78
C SER A 292 27.70 -42.84 44.59
N GLY A 293 28.75 -42.87 45.38
CA GLY A 293 29.36 -43.95 46.09
C GLY A 293 29.95 -45.14 45.34
#